data_d04484551a42993396c99248e8c2261d
#
_entry.id   d04484551a42993396c99248e8c2261d
#
_cell.length_a   1.000
_cell.length_b   1.000
_cell.length_c   1.000
_cell.angle_alpha   90.00
_cell.angle_beta   90.00
_cell.angle_gamma   90.00
#
_symmetry.space_group_name_H-M   'P 1'
#
loop_
_entity.id
_entity.type
_entity.pdbx_description
1 polymer ?
#
loop_
_entity_poly.entity_id
_entity_poly.type
_entity_poly.pdbx_seq_one_letter_code
_entity_poly.pdbx_strand_id
1 'polypeptide(L)'
;ETITVYSDYVCPFCYLGRESLSRYQDTREEDLRIEWRPFDLQSHKRRPDGSIDHSVEDGKDDEYFEQARDGVRRLQEQYDVEMELDLASDVDSLNAQVASYHVQTTADYETWLAFDEAIFAALWQEGRDIGDPDVLVDLAEEAGIDADEIRSALADDGLREEVRGRFDAAQREGVTGVPTFAIDGHAARGAVPPEQLRRLVDGS
;
A
#
# COMPACT_ATOMS: atom_id res chain seq x y z
N GLU A 1 -19.01 -0.20 8.54
CA GLU A 1 -17.86 0.42 9.24
C GLU A 1 -16.73 0.75 8.26
N THR A 2 -15.82 1.65 8.66
CA THR A 2 -14.68 2.02 7.83
C THR A 2 -13.42 2.03 8.68
N ILE A 3 -12.38 1.31 8.23
CA ILE A 3 -11.05 1.33 8.81
C ILE A 3 -10.10 2.11 7.90
N THR A 4 -9.38 3.07 8.48
CA THR A 4 -8.33 3.80 7.75
C THR A 4 -7.06 2.96 7.72
N VAL A 5 -6.47 2.80 6.54
CA VAL A 5 -5.24 2.04 6.34
C VAL A 5 -4.19 2.91 5.66
N TYR A 6 -3.16 3.28 6.40
CA TYR A 6 -1.98 3.92 5.84
C TYR A 6 -1.03 2.85 5.32
N SER A 7 -0.69 2.91 4.05
CA SER A 7 0.20 1.92 3.44
C SER A 7 0.95 2.44 2.22
N ASP A 8 2.01 1.73 1.86
CA ASP A 8 2.78 1.89 0.63
C ASP A 8 2.86 0.53 -0.07
N TYR A 9 2.68 0.49 -1.38
CA TYR A 9 2.69 -0.75 -2.16
C TYR A 9 4.03 -1.49 -2.13
N VAL A 10 5.15 -0.76 -1.97
CA VAL A 10 6.51 -1.35 -1.88
C VAL A 10 6.85 -1.86 -0.47
N CYS A 11 5.93 -1.81 0.46
CA CYS A 11 6.08 -2.34 1.80
C CYS A 11 5.59 -3.79 1.88
N PRO A 12 6.44 -4.79 2.12
CA PRO A 12 6.01 -6.18 2.23
C PRO A 12 5.06 -6.41 3.42
N PHE A 13 5.26 -5.69 4.52
CA PHE A 13 4.36 -5.74 5.67
C PHE A 13 2.99 -5.10 5.40
N CYS A 14 2.91 -4.16 4.46
CA CYS A 14 1.63 -3.61 4.01
C CYS A 14 0.82 -4.65 3.23
N TYR A 15 1.45 -5.40 2.35
CA TYR A 15 0.80 -6.51 1.66
C TYR A 15 0.30 -7.58 2.64
N LEU A 16 1.15 -8.04 3.55
CA LEU A 16 0.79 -9.02 4.58
C LEU A 16 -0.26 -8.50 5.56
N GLY A 17 -0.23 -7.21 5.87
CA GLY A 17 -1.26 -6.55 6.67
C GLY A 17 -2.62 -6.53 5.98
N ARG A 18 -2.65 -6.36 4.64
CA ARG A 18 -3.87 -6.46 3.83
C ARG A 18 -4.43 -7.88 3.84
N GLU A 19 -3.56 -8.89 3.72
CA GLU A 19 -3.96 -10.30 3.86
C GLU A 19 -4.57 -10.58 5.23
N SER A 20 -3.97 -10.07 6.29
CA SER A 20 -4.52 -10.18 7.65
C SER A 20 -5.89 -9.51 7.78
N LEU A 21 -6.05 -8.31 7.19
CA LEU A 21 -7.31 -7.59 7.20
C LEU A 21 -8.40 -8.32 6.42
N SER A 22 -8.08 -8.86 5.23
CA SER A 22 -9.00 -9.66 4.43
C SER A 22 -9.51 -10.87 5.21
N ARG A 23 -8.61 -11.61 5.87
CA ARG A 23 -8.98 -12.75 6.73
C ARG A 23 -9.89 -12.34 7.89
N TYR A 24 -9.68 -11.17 8.47
CA TYR A 24 -10.58 -10.65 9.49
C TYR A 24 -11.95 -10.27 8.89
N GLN A 25 -11.98 -9.59 7.75
CA GLN A 25 -13.21 -9.25 7.03
C GLN A 25 -14.06 -10.49 6.73
N ASP A 26 -13.45 -11.59 6.31
CA ASP A 26 -14.14 -12.88 6.02
C ASP A 26 -14.85 -13.48 7.25
N THR A 27 -14.46 -13.09 8.45
CA THR A 27 -15.10 -13.56 9.70
C THR A 27 -16.24 -12.66 10.18
N ARG A 28 -16.46 -11.52 9.51
CA ARG A 28 -17.48 -10.54 9.91
C ARG A 28 -18.82 -10.79 9.23
N GLU A 29 -19.88 -10.46 9.95
CA GLU A 29 -21.23 -10.41 9.39
C GLU A 29 -21.53 -9.04 8.73
N GLU A 30 -20.86 -7.98 9.18
CA GLU A 30 -21.00 -6.61 8.68
C GLU A 30 -19.77 -6.21 7.85
N ASP A 31 -20.01 -5.46 6.77
CA ASP A 31 -18.95 -4.97 5.91
C ASP A 31 -18.03 -4.00 6.65
N LEU A 32 -16.72 -4.21 6.49
CA LEU A 32 -15.66 -3.30 6.94
C LEU A 32 -14.95 -2.75 5.71
N ARG A 33 -15.23 -1.50 5.38
CA ARG A 33 -14.62 -0.84 4.23
C ARG A 33 -13.26 -0.26 4.60
N ILE A 34 -12.37 -0.21 3.63
CA ILE A 34 -11.04 0.38 3.75
C ILE A 34 -11.09 1.81 3.23
N GLU A 35 -10.68 2.77 4.06
CA GLU A 35 -10.26 4.08 3.62
C GLU A 35 -8.73 4.06 3.52
N TRP A 36 -8.22 3.84 2.31
CA TRP A 36 -6.78 3.83 2.09
C TRP A 36 -6.21 5.25 2.09
N ARG A 37 -5.09 5.41 2.76
CA ARG A 37 -4.32 6.66 2.78
C ARG A 37 -2.88 6.39 2.37
N PRO A 38 -2.39 7.06 1.32
CA PRO A 38 -1.05 6.83 0.81
C PRO A 38 0.02 7.27 1.80
N PHE A 39 1.11 6.52 1.84
CA PHE A 39 2.30 6.79 2.61
C PHE A 39 3.54 6.52 1.76
N ASP A 40 4.57 7.35 1.86
CA ASP A 40 5.80 7.19 1.09
C ASP A 40 6.94 6.68 1.97
N LEU A 41 7.23 5.37 1.89
CA LEU A 41 8.38 4.76 2.55
C LEU A 41 9.72 5.27 2.02
N GLN A 42 9.72 5.80 0.78
CA GLN A 42 10.90 6.27 0.07
C GLN A 42 11.05 7.81 0.18
N SER A 43 10.27 8.46 1.05
CA SER A 43 10.25 9.93 1.19
C SER A 43 11.63 10.54 1.42
N HIS A 44 12.50 9.86 2.17
CA HIS A 44 13.88 10.31 2.45
C HIS A 44 14.80 10.27 1.22
N LYS A 45 14.44 9.51 0.19
CA LYS A 45 15.14 9.42 -1.11
C LYS A 45 14.44 10.21 -2.20
N ARG A 46 13.25 10.76 -1.95
CA ARG A 46 12.47 11.45 -2.98
C ARG A 46 12.94 12.88 -3.16
N ARG A 47 13.28 13.21 -4.41
CA ARG A 47 13.66 14.57 -4.83
C ARG A 47 12.42 15.46 -4.96
N PRO A 48 12.61 16.79 -5.00
CA PRO A 48 11.50 17.74 -5.22
C PRO A 48 10.72 17.51 -6.51
N ASP A 49 11.34 16.96 -7.56
CA ASP A 49 10.70 16.61 -8.82
C ASP A 49 9.90 15.29 -8.77
N GLY A 50 9.92 14.60 -7.63
CA GLY A 50 9.22 13.32 -7.42
C GLY A 50 10.05 12.08 -7.74
N SER A 51 11.25 12.22 -8.32
CA SER A 51 12.13 11.08 -8.61
C SER A 51 12.82 10.54 -7.34
N ILE A 52 13.26 9.29 -7.39
CA ILE A 52 14.04 8.67 -6.32
C ILE A 52 15.54 8.94 -6.53
N ASP A 53 16.21 9.37 -5.48
CA ASP A 53 17.66 9.49 -5.45
C ASP A 53 18.30 8.19 -4.98
N HIS A 54 18.74 7.36 -5.92
CA HIS A 54 19.36 6.06 -5.63
C HIS A 54 20.76 6.17 -4.98
N SER A 55 21.32 7.39 -4.88
CA SER A 55 22.57 7.61 -4.16
C SER A 55 22.40 7.79 -2.65
N VAL A 56 21.17 7.99 -2.19
CA VAL A 56 20.84 8.12 -0.77
C VAL A 56 20.68 6.74 -0.16
N GLU A 57 21.47 6.44 0.87
CA GLU A 57 21.35 5.20 1.63
C GLU A 57 20.13 5.21 2.55
N ASP A 58 19.56 4.02 2.81
CA ASP A 58 18.41 3.88 3.72
C ASP A 58 18.74 4.15 5.18
N GLY A 59 20.02 4.28 5.53
CA GLY A 59 20.48 4.45 6.91
C GLY A 59 20.25 3.22 7.79
N LYS A 60 19.99 2.08 7.18
CA LYS A 60 19.73 0.79 7.79
C LYS A 60 20.85 -0.16 7.41
N ASP A 61 21.28 -0.99 8.35
CA ASP A 61 22.35 -1.97 8.15
C ASP A 61 21.80 -3.32 7.60
N ASP A 62 22.71 -4.20 7.22
CA ASP A 62 22.37 -5.53 6.72
C ASP A 62 21.57 -6.35 7.77
N GLU A 63 21.86 -6.18 9.05
CA GLU A 63 21.15 -6.86 10.13
C GLU A 63 19.66 -6.45 10.18
N TYR A 64 19.36 -5.17 9.97
CA TYR A 64 17.98 -4.69 9.89
C TYR A 64 17.23 -5.35 8.73
N PHE A 65 17.85 -5.44 7.55
CA PHE A 65 17.22 -6.07 6.38
C PHE A 65 17.05 -7.57 6.55
N GLU A 66 17.98 -8.27 7.20
CA GLU A 66 17.83 -9.69 7.54
C GLU A 66 16.66 -9.92 8.50
N GLN A 67 16.56 -9.12 9.57
CA GLN A 67 15.45 -9.20 10.51
C GLN A 67 14.10 -8.91 9.86
N ALA A 68 14.04 -7.94 8.94
CA ALA A 68 12.84 -7.64 8.17
C ALA A 68 12.43 -8.81 7.27
N ARG A 69 13.39 -9.42 6.55
CA ARG A 69 13.15 -10.62 5.72
C ARG A 69 12.65 -11.81 6.55
N ASP A 70 13.23 -12.04 7.71
CA ASP A 70 12.80 -13.11 8.62
C ASP A 70 11.38 -12.85 9.17
N GLY A 71 11.04 -11.60 9.44
CA GLY A 71 9.70 -11.19 9.81
C GLY A 71 8.69 -11.45 8.69
N VAL A 72 9.03 -11.08 7.46
CA VAL A 72 8.20 -11.33 6.28
C VAL A 72 8.00 -12.84 6.08
N ARG A 73 9.06 -13.65 6.10
CA ARG A 73 8.97 -15.12 5.94
C ARG A 73 8.05 -15.77 6.97
N ARG A 74 8.15 -15.36 8.25
CA ARG A 74 7.26 -15.86 9.30
C ARG A 74 5.79 -15.57 9.00
N LEU A 75 5.48 -14.36 8.53
CA LEU A 75 4.11 -13.97 8.20
C LEU A 75 3.63 -14.65 6.91
N GLN A 76 4.50 -14.87 5.93
CA GLN A 76 4.20 -15.65 4.74
C GLN A 76 3.77 -17.08 5.11
N GLU A 77 4.53 -17.74 5.99
CA GLU A 77 4.18 -19.08 6.48
C GLU A 77 2.87 -19.06 7.29
N GLN A 78 2.69 -18.05 8.15
CA GLN A 78 1.49 -17.91 8.97
C GLN A 78 0.24 -17.68 8.14
N TYR A 79 0.35 -16.90 7.06
CA TYR A 79 -0.78 -16.55 6.19
C TYR A 79 -0.84 -17.39 4.91
N ASP A 80 0.06 -18.37 4.74
CA ASP A 80 0.14 -19.20 3.53
C ASP A 80 0.12 -18.35 2.25
N VAL A 81 1.01 -17.37 2.20
CA VAL A 81 1.12 -16.39 1.10
C VAL A 81 2.50 -16.50 0.46
N GLU A 82 2.55 -16.73 -0.84
CA GLU A 82 3.78 -16.67 -1.61
C GLU A 82 4.06 -15.24 -2.05
N MET A 83 5.33 -14.79 -1.94
CA MET A 83 5.78 -13.44 -2.30
C MET A 83 7.10 -13.48 -3.03
N GLU A 84 7.23 -12.65 -4.08
CA GLU A 84 8.49 -12.35 -4.76
C GLU A 84 9.23 -11.22 -4.02
N LEU A 85 10.21 -11.57 -3.18
CA LEU A 85 10.86 -10.60 -2.28
C LEU A 85 11.99 -9.78 -2.91
N ASP A 86 12.57 -10.24 -4.02
CA ASP A 86 13.84 -9.70 -4.51
C ASP A 86 13.67 -8.44 -5.40
N LEU A 87 12.48 -8.12 -5.86
CA LEU A 87 12.23 -7.08 -6.87
C LEU A 87 11.80 -5.72 -6.30
N ALA A 88 11.33 -5.67 -5.06
CA ALA A 88 10.71 -4.47 -4.52
C ALA A 88 11.70 -3.36 -4.12
N SER A 89 12.99 -3.65 -4.01
CA SER A 89 14.00 -2.68 -3.53
C SER A 89 14.23 -1.52 -4.48
N ASP A 90 14.00 -1.72 -5.78
CA ASP A 90 14.27 -0.73 -6.84
C ASP A 90 13.00 -0.13 -7.46
N VAL A 91 11.82 -0.56 -7.00
CA VAL A 91 10.53 -0.08 -7.51
C VAL A 91 10.12 1.22 -6.83
N ASP A 92 9.75 2.23 -7.62
CA ASP A 92 9.13 3.46 -7.13
C ASP A 92 7.60 3.33 -7.12
N SER A 93 6.99 3.44 -5.95
CA SER A 93 5.53 3.30 -5.77
C SER A 93 4.73 4.55 -6.14
N LEU A 94 5.34 5.68 -6.47
CA LEU A 94 4.61 6.95 -6.65
C LEU A 94 3.54 6.84 -7.75
N ASN A 95 3.86 6.27 -8.91
CA ASN A 95 2.88 6.11 -10.00
C ASN A 95 1.71 5.23 -9.57
N ALA A 96 1.97 4.10 -8.89
CA ALA A 96 0.92 3.23 -8.36
C ALA A 96 0.04 3.96 -7.35
N GLN A 97 0.62 4.76 -6.47
CA GLN A 97 -0.12 5.53 -5.48
C GLN A 97 -0.96 6.65 -6.12
N VAL A 98 -0.44 7.32 -7.16
CA VAL A 98 -1.20 8.32 -7.93
C VAL A 98 -2.40 7.66 -8.64
N ALA A 99 -2.18 6.55 -9.33
CA ALA A 99 -3.24 5.83 -10.01
C ALA A 99 -4.32 5.33 -9.03
N SER A 100 -3.91 4.69 -7.94
CA SER A 100 -4.84 4.18 -6.92
C SER A 100 -5.63 5.30 -6.23
N TYR A 101 -4.99 6.41 -5.90
CA TYR A 101 -5.68 7.57 -5.32
C TYR A 101 -6.70 8.17 -6.29
N HIS A 102 -6.37 8.27 -7.57
CA HIS A 102 -7.32 8.70 -8.59
C HIS A 102 -8.55 7.79 -8.62
N VAL A 103 -8.35 6.48 -8.73
CA VAL A 103 -9.44 5.50 -8.78
C VAL A 103 -10.28 5.53 -7.49
N GLN A 104 -9.64 5.64 -6.32
CA GLN A 104 -10.35 5.74 -5.04
C GLN A 104 -11.30 6.95 -4.98
N THR A 105 -10.92 8.05 -5.64
CA THR A 105 -11.71 9.31 -5.61
C THR A 105 -12.72 9.44 -6.74
N THR A 106 -12.61 8.66 -7.81
CA THR A 106 -13.43 8.78 -9.02
C THR A 106 -14.33 7.58 -9.30
N ALA A 107 -13.95 6.38 -8.84
CA ALA A 107 -14.71 5.14 -9.05
C ALA A 107 -15.49 4.70 -7.81
N ASP A 108 -16.29 3.65 -7.95
CA ASP A 108 -16.91 3.00 -6.79
C ASP A 108 -15.88 2.17 -5.98
N TYR A 109 -16.26 1.83 -4.75
CA TYR A 109 -15.38 1.14 -3.81
C TYR A 109 -14.88 -0.22 -4.33
N GLU A 110 -15.73 -1.00 -4.95
CA GLU A 110 -15.40 -2.34 -5.42
C GLU A 110 -14.39 -2.29 -6.58
N THR A 111 -14.56 -1.33 -7.48
CA THR A 111 -13.61 -1.06 -8.57
C THR A 111 -12.25 -0.64 -8.02
N TRP A 112 -12.23 0.30 -7.06
CA TRP A 112 -10.98 0.69 -6.41
C TRP A 112 -10.33 -0.48 -5.68
N LEU A 113 -11.10 -1.26 -4.91
CA LEU A 113 -10.57 -2.39 -4.15
C LEU A 113 -9.92 -3.43 -5.06
N ALA A 114 -10.58 -3.78 -6.18
CA ALA A 114 -10.03 -4.70 -7.16
C ALA A 114 -8.71 -4.18 -7.77
N PHE A 115 -8.63 -2.89 -8.05
CA PHE A 115 -7.42 -2.27 -8.58
C PHE A 115 -6.29 -2.21 -7.53
N ASP A 116 -6.59 -1.84 -6.28
CA ASP A 116 -5.65 -1.83 -5.16
C ASP A 116 -5.05 -3.22 -4.91
N GLU A 117 -5.88 -4.25 -4.88
CA GLU A 117 -5.44 -5.64 -4.73
C GLU A 117 -4.60 -6.12 -5.91
N ALA A 118 -4.97 -5.74 -7.15
CA ALA A 118 -4.20 -6.06 -8.34
C ALA A 118 -2.79 -5.43 -8.32
N ILE A 119 -2.65 -4.19 -7.84
CA ILE A 119 -1.33 -3.53 -7.70
C ILE A 119 -0.45 -4.30 -6.71
N PHE A 120 -0.97 -4.67 -5.54
CA PHE A 120 -0.23 -5.47 -4.57
C PHE A 120 0.18 -6.84 -5.13
N ALA A 121 -0.74 -7.55 -5.80
CA ALA A 121 -0.47 -8.85 -6.39
C ALA A 121 0.56 -8.77 -7.52
N ALA A 122 0.46 -7.77 -8.39
CA ALA A 122 1.40 -7.55 -9.48
C ALA A 122 2.85 -7.43 -8.97
N LEU A 123 3.07 -6.66 -7.91
CA LEU A 123 4.40 -6.51 -7.32
C LEU A 123 4.82 -7.77 -6.54
N TRP A 124 4.01 -8.22 -5.58
CA TRP A 124 4.43 -9.20 -4.59
C TRP A 124 4.25 -10.66 -5.00
N GLN A 125 3.35 -10.96 -5.94
CA GLN A 125 3.13 -12.31 -6.45
C GLN A 125 3.72 -12.53 -7.84
N GLU A 126 3.69 -11.50 -8.71
CA GLU A 126 4.07 -11.62 -10.10
C GLU A 126 5.43 -10.98 -10.42
N GLY A 127 6.00 -10.19 -9.49
CA GLY A 127 7.26 -9.49 -9.67
C GLY A 127 7.25 -8.43 -10.77
N ARG A 128 6.08 -7.82 -11.02
CA ARG A 128 5.93 -6.74 -12.00
C ARG A 128 6.31 -5.39 -11.41
N ASP A 129 6.94 -4.53 -12.21
CA ASP A 129 7.28 -3.17 -11.81
C ASP A 129 6.05 -2.26 -11.83
N ILE A 130 5.47 -1.99 -10.67
CA ILE A 130 4.32 -1.09 -10.52
C ILE A 130 4.68 0.40 -10.66
N GLY A 131 5.94 0.74 -10.82
CA GLY A 131 6.38 2.07 -11.24
C GLY A 131 6.21 2.31 -12.74
N ASP A 132 6.08 1.24 -13.53
CA ASP A 132 5.84 1.29 -14.96
C ASP A 132 4.38 1.67 -15.28
N PRO A 133 4.13 2.79 -15.99
CA PRO A 133 2.77 3.19 -16.38
C PRO A 133 2.02 2.13 -17.18
N ASP A 134 2.68 1.36 -18.04
CA ASP A 134 2.01 0.33 -18.85
C ASP A 134 1.51 -0.82 -17.99
N VAL A 135 2.24 -1.20 -16.94
CA VAL A 135 1.77 -2.19 -15.95
C VAL A 135 0.50 -1.69 -15.25
N LEU A 136 0.48 -0.43 -14.81
CA LEU A 136 -0.69 0.14 -14.13
C LEU A 136 -1.91 0.24 -15.05
N VAL A 137 -1.71 0.52 -16.33
CA VAL A 137 -2.77 0.54 -17.33
C VAL A 137 -3.36 -0.86 -17.52
N ASP A 138 -2.52 -1.90 -17.65
CA ASP A 138 -2.99 -3.29 -17.77
C ASP A 138 -3.84 -3.70 -16.56
N LEU A 139 -3.36 -3.41 -15.34
CA LEU A 139 -4.09 -3.72 -14.10
C LEU A 139 -5.42 -2.96 -14.00
N ALA A 140 -5.46 -1.72 -14.47
CA ALA A 140 -6.67 -0.93 -14.49
C ALA A 140 -7.71 -1.51 -15.47
N GLU A 141 -7.30 -1.90 -16.68
CA GLU A 141 -8.19 -2.55 -17.64
C GLU A 141 -8.77 -3.86 -17.08
N GLU A 142 -7.97 -4.67 -16.37
CA GLU A 142 -8.44 -5.88 -15.68
C GLU A 142 -9.48 -5.56 -14.59
N ALA A 143 -9.37 -4.42 -13.93
CA ALA A 143 -10.34 -3.92 -12.96
C ALA A 143 -11.54 -3.18 -13.58
N GLY A 144 -11.61 -3.09 -14.91
CA GLY A 144 -12.69 -2.44 -15.66
C GLY A 144 -12.57 -0.92 -15.76
N ILE A 145 -11.37 -0.38 -15.57
CA ILE A 145 -11.06 1.05 -15.65
C ILE A 145 -10.48 1.35 -17.04
N ASP A 146 -10.86 2.48 -17.64
CA ASP A 146 -10.39 2.88 -18.95
C ASP A 146 -8.88 3.20 -18.93
N ALA A 147 -8.14 2.66 -19.91
CA ALA A 147 -6.69 2.85 -20.04
C ALA A 147 -6.29 4.33 -20.15
N ASP A 148 -7.06 5.12 -20.91
CA ASP A 148 -6.77 6.55 -21.10
C ASP A 148 -7.03 7.37 -19.86
N GLU A 149 -7.94 6.92 -18.99
CA GLU A 149 -8.17 7.52 -17.67
C GLU A 149 -6.91 7.41 -16.79
N ILE A 150 -6.31 6.23 -16.72
CA ILE A 150 -5.08 6.03 -15.94
C ILE A 150 -3.89 6.76 -16.54
N ARG A 151 -3.72 6.73 -17.87
CA ARG A 151 -2.66 7.51 -18.53
C ARG A 151 -2.78 9.00 -18.23
N SER A 152 -4.00 9.53 -18.27
CA SER A 152 -4.28 10.94 -17.95
C SER A 152 -3.98 11.27 -16.50
N ALA A 153 -4.38 10.40 -15.57
CA ALA A 153 -4.09 10.56 -14.14
C ALA A 153 -2.58 10.57 -13.86
N LEU A 154 -1.83 9.67 -14.49
CA LEU A 154 -0.37 9.60 -14.32
C LEU A 154 0.38 10.80 -14.93
N ALA A 155 -0.21 11.46 -15.93
CA ALA A 155 0.32 12.67 -16.55
C ALA A 155 -0.12 13.97 -15.86
N ASP A 156 -1.01 13.89 -14.87
CA ASP A 156 -1.53 15.06 -14.15
C ASP A 156 -0.59 15.45 -13.01
N ASP A 157 0.16 16.54 -13.20
CA ASP A 157 1.08 17.09 -12.21
C ASP A 157 0.35 17.59 -10.95
N GLY A 158 -0.88 18.09 -11.08
CA GLY A 158 -1.70 18.55 -9.96
C GLY A 158 -2.12 17.38 -9.06
N LEU A 159 -2.57 16.27 -9.65
CA LEU A 159 -2.90 15.05 -8.93
C LEU A 159 -1.67 14.45 -8.23
N ARG A 160 -0.53 14.45 -8.92
CA ARG A 160 0.75 13.99 -8.36
C ARG A 160 1.17 14.80 -7.14
N GLU A 161 1.03 16.12 -7.21
CA GLU A 161 1.32 17.01 -6.08
C GLU A 161 0.32 16.81 -4.92
N GLU A 162 -0.97 16.57 -5.23
CA GLU A 162 -1.97 16.24 -4.22
C GLU A 162 -1.61 14.97 -3.45
N VAL A 163 -1.23 13.90 -4.15
CA VAL A 163 -0.81 12.64 -3.52
C VAL A 163 0.42 12.85 -2.63
N ARG A 164 1.40 13.61 -3.10
CA ARG A 164 2.58 13.97 -2.27
C ARG A 164 2.18 14.77 -1.03
N GLY A 165 1.22 15.66 -1.15
CA GLY A 165 0.63 16.37 -0.01
C GLY A 165 -0.04 15.43 1.01
N ARG A 166 -0.58 14.30 0.56
CA ARG A 166 -1.14 13.25 1.45
C ARG A 166 -0.05 12.53 2.23
N PHE A 167 1.13 12.31 1.65
CA PHE A 167 2.28 11.77 2.39
C PHE A 167 2.67 12.69 3.56
N ASP A 168 2.76 13.99 3.32
CA ASP A 168 3.06 14.97 4.36
C ASP A 168 1.96 15.04 5.43
N ALA A 169 0.69 14.88 5.01
CA ALA A 169 -0.44 14.84 5.94
C ALA A 169 -0.37 13.62 6.87
N ALA A 170 -0.07 12.44 6.35
CA ALA A 170 0.09 11.23 7.16
C ALA A 170 1.18 11.39 8.23
N GLN A 171 2.32 12.00 7.86
CA GLN A 171 3.39 12.28 8.82
C GLN A 171 2.96 13.28 9.91
N ARG A 172 2.22 14.33 9.55
CA ARG A 172 1.67 15.32 10.51
C ARG A 172 0.62 14.70 11.45
N GLU A 173 -0.11 13.71 10.99
CA GLU A 173 -1.06 12.92 11.79
C GLU A 173 -0.35 11.92 12.75
N GLY A 174 0.98 11.88 12.72
CA GLY A 174 1.79 11.05 13.61
C GLY A 174 2.00 9.62 13.10
N VAL A 175 1.70 9.34 11.84
CA VAL A 175 2.01 8.05 11.22
C VAL A 175 3.51 7.97 10.97
N THR A 176 4.22 7.11 11.69
CA THR A 176 5.67 6.96 11.63
C THR A 176 6.12 5.64 10.99
N GLY A 177 5.18 4.83 10.55
CA GLY A 177 5.45 3.56 9.88
C GLY A 177 4.18 2.92 9.35
N VAL A 178 4.33 2.02 8.41
CA VAL A 178 3.24 1.34 7.72
C VAL A 178 3.44 -0.18 7.73
N PRO A 179 2.35 -0.97 7.63
CA PRO A 179 0.97 -0.50 7.64
C PRO A 179 0.58 0.09 9.01
N THR A 180 -0.32 1.05 9.00
CA THR A 180 -1.01 1.52 10.20
C THR A 180 -2.52 1.43 9.94
N PHE A 181 -3.23 0.74 10.82
CA PHE A 181 -4.68 0.60 10.81
C PHE A 181 -5.26 1.50 11.89
N ALA A 182 -6.25 2.33 11.55
CA ALA A 182 -6.84 3.26 12.50
C ALA A 182 -8.37 3.28 12.38
N ILE A 183 -9.06 3.27 13.52
CA ILE A 183 -10.49 3.40 13.64
C ILE A 183 -10.84 4.02 14.99
N ASP A 184 -11.79 4.96 15.03
CA ASP A 184 -12.34 5.58 16.25
C ASP A 184 -11.28 6.10 17.23
N GLY A 185 -10.18 6.67 16.71
CA GLY A 185 -9.08 7.21 17.51
C GLY A 185 -8.11 6.19 18.07
N HIS A 186 -8.29 4.91 17.75
CA HIS A 186 -7.37 3.83 18.07
C HIS A 186 -6.55 3.42 16.85
N ALA A 187 -5.35 2.90 17.06
CA ALA A 187 -4.48 2.45 15.96
C ALA A 187 -3.70 1.20 16.32
N ALA A 188 -3.46 0.37 15.30
CA ALA A 188 -2.52 -0.74 15.35
C ALA A 188 -1.50 -0.57 14.22
N ARG A 189 -0.22 -0.86 14.51
CA ARG A 189 0.88 -0.72 13.55
C ARG A 189 1.50 -2.08 13.24
N GLY A 190 1.90 -2.23 11.98
CA GLY A 190 2.51 -3.44 11.45
C GLY A 190 1.48 -4.43 10.90
N ALA A 191 1.98 -5.52 10.31
CA ALA A 191 1.14 -6.62 9.82
C ALA A 191 0.62 -7.45 11.01
N VAL A 192 -0.26 -6.84 11.80
CA VAL A 192 -0.85 -7.45 13.00
C VAL A 192 -1.80 -8.60 12.63
N PRO A 193 -1.94 -9.63 13.49
CA PRO A 193 -2.83 -10.76 13.19
C PRO A 193 -4.31 -10.35 13.21
N PRO A 194 -5.20 -11.14 12.55
CA PRO A 194 -6.64 -10.87 12.48
C PRO A 194 -7.30 -10.63 13.84
N GLU A 195 -6.87 -11.34 14.89
CA GLU A 195 -7.40 -11.18 16.25
C GLU A 195 -7.08 -9.80 16.84
N GLN A 196 -5.96 -9.20 16.46
CA GLN A 196 -5.62 -7.85 16.89
C GLN A 196 -6.43 -6.80 16.12
N LEU A 197 -6.68 -7.02 14.83
CA LEU A 197 -7.60 -6.19 14.04
C LEU A 197 -9.01 -6.25 14.60
N ARG A 198 -9.48 -7.44 14.99
CA ARG A 198 -10.77 -7.59 15.66
C ARG A 198 -10.85 -6.76 16.94
N ARG A 199 -9.84 -6.80 17.80
CA ARG A 199 -9.81 -5.98 19.01
C ARG A 199 -9.80 -4.48 18.70
N LEU A 200 -9.12 -4.09 17.65
CA LEU A 200 -9.08 -2.70 17.22
C LEU A 200 -10.46 -2.20 16.77
N VAL A 201 -11.18 -3.01 15.99
CA VAL A 201 -12.47 -2.65 15.40
C VAL A 201 -13.61 -2.83 16.40
N ASP A 202 -13.68 -3.99 17.08
CA ASP A 202 -14.79 -4.33 17.97
C ASP A 202 -14.60 -3.77 19.39
N GLY A 203 -13.44 -3.22 19.72
CA GLY A 203 -13.14 -2.61 21.02
C GLY A 203 -13.04 -3.63 22.18
N SER A 204 -12.79 -4.92 21.87
CA SER A 204 -12.84 -6.02 22.85
C SER A 204 -11.53 -6.82 22.93
#